data_6cf0c378f47555f8a734973bc0c03481
#
_entry.id   6cf0c378f47555f8a734973bc0c03481
#
_cell.length_a   1.000
_cell.length_b   1.000
_cell.length_c   1.000
_cell.angle_alpha   90.00
_cell.angle_beta   90.00
_cell.angle_gamma   90.00
#
_symmetry.space_group_name_H-M   'P 1'
#
loop_
_entity.id
_entity.type
_entity.pdbx_description
1 polymer ?
#
loop_
_entity_poly.entity_id
_entity_poly.type
_entity_poly.pdbx_seq_one_letter_code
_entity_poly.pdbx_strand_id
1 'polypeptide(L)'
;MKILVTGATGFLGTHLVPMLLEAGHSVRCIGRSKPPAAWASKVEFIQADLKDREAVKGAIGGIDALMHLAGLVSFKNEDGRKMYELHVDATRELLKEIIASGQKPRVVLVSTSGTIAVSKTERVGTEADDYPIETVGRWPYYMSKIYEEKLTLELCKKHGMPLVVLNPSLLMGPGDDRLSSTWTVVKFLQRDIPAMPGGGMCFVDVRDVAKAAIAALTKGEPYGRHLMGVNLSMTDFFKRLERLSGVPAPRIKLPKDVNILGAYALEAFAKWRKTSVTLDPQEVEVGEHWFWCDSAKAERELGFEATDPYVTLHDTVQYVMSKLPPTALPGLKGELFDKREGR
;
A
#
# COMPACT_ATOMS: atom_id res chain seq x y z
N MET A 1 22.50 12.38 4.37
CA MET A 1 21.48 12.65 5.39
C MET A 1 21.36 11.46 6.33
N LYS A 2 21.03 11.70 7.60
CA LYS A 2 20.62 10.64 8.54
C LYS A 2 19.11 10.51 8.52
N ILE A 3 18.60 9.38 8.08
CA ILE A 3 17.17 9.17 7.80
C ILE A 3 16.61 8.13 8.76
N LEU A 4 15.56 8.48 9.49
CA LEU A 4 14.76 7.51 10.24
C LEU A 4 13.67 6.93 9.34
N VAL A 5 13.63 5.60 9.22
CA VAL A 5 12.62 4.87 8.46
C VAL A 5 11.78 4.02 9.40
N THR A 6 10.47 4.26 9.42
CA THR A 6 9.51 3.35 10.05
C THR A 6 8.91 2.46 8.97
N GLY A 7 8.55 1.22 9.31
CA GLY A 7 8.02 0.29 8.29
C GLY A 7 9.06 -0.25 7.31
N ALA A 8 10.34 -0.15 7.63
CA ALA A 8 11.47 -0.57 6.80
C ALA A 8 11.43 -2.04 6.33
N THR A 9 10.76 -2.92 7.08
CA THR A 9 10.59 -4.35 6.76
C THR A 9 9.27 -4.66 6.05
N GLY A 10 8.52 -3.64 5.68
CA GLY A 10 7.31 -3.76 4.86
C GLY A 10 7.64 -3.78 3.37
N PHE A 11 6.63 -4.01 2.53
CA PHE A 11 6.79 -4.15 1.08
C PHE A 11 7.54 -2.96 0.44
N LEU A 12 7.11 -1.73 0.69
CA LEU A 12 7.83 -0.54 0.20
C LEU A 12 9.21 -0.39 0.87
N GLY A 13 9.29 -0.63 2.18
CA GLY A 13 10.53 -0.43 2.94
C GLY A 13 11.68 -1.32 2.49
N THR A 14 11.40 -2.57 2.07
CA THR A 14 12.41 -3.51 1.58
C THR A 14 13.02 -3.10 0.23
N HIS A 15 12.32 -2.27 -0.55
CA HIS A 15 12.87 -1.63 -1.75
C HIS A 15 13.55 -0.31 -1.44
N LEU A 16 12.93 0.51 -0.58
CA LEU A 16 13.40 1.85 -0.28
C LEU A 16 14.75 1.87 0.47
N VAL A 17 14.89 1.01 1.50
CA VAL A 17 16.10 1.04 2.34
C VAL A 17 17.39 0.75 1.57
N PRO A 18 17.47 -0.29 0.71
CA PRO A 18 18.64 -0.50 -0.13
C PRO A 18 18.96 0.71 -1.03
N MET A 19 17.95 1.31 -1.64
CA MET A 19 18.13 2.48 -2.52
C MET A 19 18.63 3.71 -1.76
N LEU A 20 18.19 3.91 -0.50
CA LEU A 20 18.72 4.98 0.37
C LEU A 20 20.18 4.77 0.70
N LEU A 21 20.59 3.52 0.98
CA LEU A 21 21.98 3.16 1.24
C LEU A 21 22.87 3.36 0.00
N GLU A 22 22.37 2.96 -1.18
CA GLU A 22 23.05 3.17 -2.47
C GLU A 22 23.20 4.65 -2.79
N ALA A 23 22.22 5.48 -2.41
CA ALA A 23 22.30 6.94 -2.52
C ALA A 23 23.23 7.60 -1.47
N GLY A 24 23.90 6.83 -0.62
CA GLY A 24 24.88 7.33 0.36
C GLY A 24 24.26 7.91 1.63
N HIS A 25 23.00 7.59 1.93
CA HIS A 25 22.38 8.04 3.17
C HIS A 25 22.71 7.11 4.35
N SER A 26 22.79 7.67 5.55
CA SER A 26 22.81 6.92 6.80
C SER A 26 21.38 6.58 7.21
N VAL A 27 21.06 5.30 7.32
CA VAL A 27 19.69 4.85 7.58
C VAL A 27 19.58 4.25 8.97
N ARG A 28 18.64 4.79 9.75
CA ARG A 28 18.18 4.22 11.00
C ARG A 28 16.77 3.68 10.80
N CYS A 29 16.52 2.47 11.24
CA CYS A 29 15.21 1.84 11.16
C CYS A 29 14.68 1.53 12.55
N ILE A 30 13.37 1.74 12.75
CA ILE A 30 12.66 1.26 13.94
C ILE A 30 11.53 0.35 13.50
N GLY A 31 11.38 -0.82 14.12
CA GLY A 31 10.34 -1.79 13.79
C GLY A 31 10.39 -3.06 14.58
N ARG A 32 9.31 -3.85 14.53
CA ARG A 32 9.14 -5.09 15.31
C ARG A 32 9.92 -6.26 14.75
N SER A 33 10.03 -6.35 13.43
CA SER A 33 10.68 -7.46 12.72
C SER A 33 12.10 -7.08 12.34
N LYS A 34 13.04 -8.01 12.47
CA LYS A 34 14.43 -7.81 12.03
C LYS A 34 14.49 -7.51 10.52
N PRO A 35 15.41 -6.66 10.10
CA PRO A 35 15.61 -6.37 8.69
C PRO A 35 16.16 -7.58 7.93
N PRO A 36 15.93 -7.66 6.60
CA PRO A 36 16.54 -8.65 5.73
C PRO A 36 18.07 -8.67 5.85
N ALA A 37 18.67 -9.86 5.84
CA ALA A 37 20.13 -10.04 5.99
C ALA A 37 20.95 -9.26 4.96
N ALA A 38 20.41 -9.05 3.76
CA ALA A 38 21.07 -8.34 2.65
C ALA A 38 21.54 -6.91 3.01
N TRP A 39 20.86 -6.25 3.95
CA TRP A 39 21.19 -4.88 4.34
C TRP A 39 21.14 -4.64 5.86
N ALA A 40 20.84 -5.67 6.67
CA ALA A 40 20.74 -5.56 8.13
C ALA A 40 22.00 -4.96 8.80
N SER A 41 23.19 -5.32 8.32
CA SER A 41 24.46 -4.83 8.84
C SER A 41 24.82 -3.41 8.40
N LYS A 42 24.05 -2.84 7.44
CA LYS A 42 24.31 -1.52 6.86
C LYS A 42 23.43 -0.42 7.47
N VAL A 43 22.54 -0.77 8.38
CA VAL A 43 21.60 0.16 9.02
C VAL A 43 21.72 0.11 10.53
N GLU A 44 21.41 1.21 11.20
CA GLU A 44 21.16 1.21 12.63
C GLU A 44 19.72 0.72 12.86
N PHE A 45 19.54 -0.44 13.48
CA PHE A 45 18.22 -1.03 13.69
C PHE A 45 17.83 -1.07 15.16
N ILE A 46 16.68 -0.46 15.47
CA ILE A 46 16.05 -0.46 16.79
C ILE A 46 14.84 -1.39 16.73
N GLN A 47 14.94 -2.54 17.41
CA GLN A 47 13.83 -3.50 17.46
C GLN A 47 12.82 -3.06 18.53
N ALA A 48 11.76 -2.38 18.13
CA ALA A 48 10.71 -1.92 19.01
C ALA A 48 9.38 -1.73 18.27
N ASP A 49 8.28 -1.65 19.02
CA ASP A 49 7.01 -1.12 18.53
C ASP A 49 7.05 0.42 18.55
N LEU A 50 6.39 1.08 17.59
CA LEU A 50 6.27 2.54 17.57
C LEU A 50 5.49 3.11 18.77
N LYS A 51 4.82 2.25 19.53
CA LYS A 51 4.16 2.61 20.81
C LYS A 51 5.14 2.66 21.99
N ASP A 52 6.35 2.13 21.82
CA ASP A 52 7.42 2.21 22.81
C ASP A 52 8.07 3.59 22.76
N ARG A 53 7.64 4.46 23.67
CA ARG A 53 8.06 5.85 23.71
C ARG A 53 9.57 6.02 23.92
N GLU A 54 10.20 5.20 24.76
CA GLU A 54 11.64 5.31 25.03
C GLU A 54 12.47 4.87 23.81
N ALA A 55 12.02 3.81 23.13
CA ALA A 55 12.65 3.40 21.87
C ALA A 55 12.50 4.47 20.79
N VAL A 56 11.33 5.11 20.68
CA VAL A 56 11.09 6.23 19.75
C VAL A 56 12.00 7.41 20.07
N LYS A 57 12.14 7.83 21.33
CA LYS A 57 13.09 8.90 21.73
C LYS A 57 14.52 8.55 21.34
N GLY A 58 14.94 7.31 21.54
CA GLY A 58 16.26 6.85 21.09
C GLY A 58 16.42 6.93 19.56
N ALA A 59 15.34 6.65 18.82
CA ALA A 59 15.36 6.60 17.35
C ALA A 59 15.45 7.99 16.70
N ILE A 60 14.83 9.02 17.27
CA ILE A 60 14.71 10.35 16.64
C ILE A 60 15.96 11.22 16.76
N GLY A 61 16.96 10.82 17.55
CA GLY A 61 18.14 11.66 17.81
C GLY A 61 18.96 11.95 16.56
N GLY A 62 19.10 13.26 16.23
CA GLY A 62 19.97 13.78 15.17
C GLY A 62 19.57 13.34 13.75
N ILE A 63 18.28 13.15 13.46
CA ILE A 63 17.80 12.82 12.12
C ILE A 63 17.59 14.08 11.28
N ASP A 64 17.97 14.01 10.01
CA ASP A 64 17.69 15.04 9.00
C ASP A 64 16.32 14.85 8.37
N ALA A 65 15.85 13.58 8.29
CA ALA A 65 14.55 13.26 7.72
C ALA A 65 13.89 12.05 8.42
N LEU A 66 12.56 12.06 8.39
CA LEU A 66 11.69 10.92 8.76
C LEU A 66 10.98 10.42 7.50
N MET A 67 11.15 9.15 7.18
CA MET A 67 10.32 8.42 6.21
C MET A 67 9.35 7.52 6.97
N HIS A 68 8.10 7.93 7.02
CA HIS A 68 7.06 7.23 7.78
C HIS A 68 6.24 6.33 6.86
N LEU A 69 6.62 5.04 6.82
CA LEU A 69 5.99 4.00 5.99
C LEU A 69 5.22 2.98 6.82
N ALA A 70 5.31 3.07 8.15
CA ALA A 70 4.67 2.10 9.01
C ALA A 70 3.15 2.12 8.83
N GLY A 71 2.58 0.97 8.53
CA GLY A 71 1.14 0.84 8.34
C GLY A 71 0.70 -0.62 8.40
N LEU A 72 -0.60 -0.80 8.53
CA LEU A 72 -1.30 -2.09 8.47
C LEU A 72 -2.45 -1.95 7.48
N VAL A 73 -2.46 -2.80 6.46
CA VAL A 73 -3.57 -2.90 5.51
C VAL A 73 -4.45 -4.08 5.90
N SER A 74 -5.71 -3.81 6.18
CA SER A 74 -6.72 -4.84 6.42
C SER A 74 -8.10 -4.31 6.00
N PHE A 75 -8.90 -5.16 5.38
CA PHE A 75 -10.30 -4.88 5.08
C PHE A 75 -11.24 -5.38 6.17
N LYS A 76 -10.72 -6.11 7.16
CA LYS A 76 -11.53 -6.65 8.26
C LYS A 76 -11.87 -5.55 9.28
N ASN A 77 -13.16 -5.41 9.58
CA ASN A 77 -13.63 -4.43 10.57
C ASN A 77 -13.04 -4.64 11.97
N GLU A 78 -12.74 -5.88 12.35
CA GLU A 78 -12.11 -6.24 13.63
C GLU A 78 -10.71 -5.66 13.82
N ASP A 79 -10.00 -5.39 12.71
CA ASP A 79 -8.67 -4.77 12.73
C ASP A 79 -8.71 -3.23 12.79
N GLY A 80 -9.89 -2.62 12.71
CA GLY A 80 -10.06 -1.16 12.68
C GLY A 80 -9.37 -0.46 13.85
N ARG A 81 -9.51 -1.01 15.06
CA ARG A 81 -8.84 -0.47 16.26
C ARG A 81 -7.30 -0.54 16.15
N LYS A 82 -6.76 -1.67 15.70
CA LYS A 82 -5.31 -1.86 15.51
C LYS A 82 -4.75 -0.90 14.47
N MET A 83 -5.49 -0.69 13.37
CA MET A 83 -5.13 0.27 12.33
C MET A 83 -5.12 1.70 12.87
N TYR A 84 -6.14 2.10 13.63
CA TYR A 84 -6.21 3.42 14.23
C TYR A 84 -5.06 3.64 15.23
N GLU A 85 -4.79 2.70 16.12
CA GLU A 85 -3.70 2.76 17.09
C GLU A 85 -2.32 2.89 16.41
N LEU A 86 -2.11 2.20 15.27
CA LEU A 86 -0.85 2.28 14.53
C LEU A 86 -0.75 3.56 13.70
N HIS A 87 -1.79 3.86 12.89
CA HIS A 87 -1.73 4.97 11.95
C HIS A 87 -1.88 6.31 12.64
N VAL A 88 -2.76 6.42 13.66
CA VAL A 88 -3.05 7.70 14.29
C VAL A 88 -2.29 7.89 15.59
N ASP A 89 -2.44 6.95 16.53
CA ASP A 89 -1.89 7.17 17.86
C ASP A 89 -0.36 7.06 17.88
N ALA A 90 0.21 6.01 17.26
CA ALA A 90 1.66 5.87 17.21
C ALA A 90 2.32 6.98 16.39
N THR A 91 1.71 7.43 15.28
CA THR A 91 2.19 8.57 14.48
C THR A 91 2.14 9.86 15.29
N ARG A 92 1.07 10.08 16.06
CA ARG A 92 0.94 11.24 16.94
C ARG A 92 2.06 11.27 17.98
N GLU A 93 2.34 10.16 18.63
CA GLU A 93 3.39 10.09 19.65
C GLU A 93 4.78 10.25 19.03
N LEU A 94 5.07 9.63 17.88
CA LEU A 94 6.32 9.83 17.14
C LEU A 94 6.55 11.31 16.81
N LEU A 95 5.55 11.99 16.26
CA LEU A 95 5.67 13.41 15.92
C LEU A 95 5.79 14.30 17.15
N LYS A 96 5.10 13.99 18.25
CA LYS A 96 5.25 14.72 19.53
C LYS A 96 6.65 14.61 20.09
N GLU A 97 7.28 13.44 20.05
CA GLU A 97 8.66 13.28 20.51
C GLU A 97 9.65 14.09 19.63
N ILE A 98 9.46 14.10 18.31
CA ILE A 98 10.25 14.94 17.40
C ILE A 98 10.08 16.43 17.75
N ILE A 99 8.84 16.87 17.94
CA ILE A 99 8.54 18.27 18.32
C ILE A 99 9.17 18.62 19.68
N ALA A 100 9.04 17.73 20.67
CA ALA A 100 9.62 17.95 22.00
C ALA A 100 11.16 18.02 21.98
N SER A 101 11.80 17.33 21.04
CA SER A 101 13.27 17.40 20.85
C SER A 101 13.76 18.72 20.23
N GLY A 102 12.86 19.58 19.75
CA GLY A 102 13.19 20.81 19.05
C GLY A 102 13.70 20.63 17.61
N GLN A 103 13.80 19.40 17.12
CA GLN A 103 14.24 19.11 15.77
C GLN A 103 13.12 19.39 14.76
N LYS A 104 13.52 19.73 13.52
CA LYS A 104 12.59 19.94 12.40
C LYS A 104 13.03 19.13 11.18
N PRO A 105 13.06 17.80 11.27
CA PRO A 105 13.42 16.97 10.13
C PRO A 105 12.40 17.13 9.01
N ARG A 106 12.84 16.87 7.78
CA ARG A 106 11.91 16.70 6.67
C ARG A 106 11.11 15.42 6.85
N VAL A 107 9.79 15.51 6.79
CA VAL A 107 8.90 14.38 6.94
C VAL A 107 8.38 13.94 5.57
N VAL A 108 8.53 12.67 5.23
CA VAL A 108 7.90 12.02 4.09
C VAL A 108 6.91 10.99 4.65
N LEU A 109 5.62 11.28 4.51
CA LEU A 109 4.55 10.38 4.93
C LEU A 109 4.08 9.56 3.74
N VAL A 110 4.07 8.23 3.87
CA VAL A 110 3.43 7.35 2.90
C VAL A 110 1.98 7.09 3.33
N SER A 111 1.06 7.77 2.68
CA SER A 111 -0.38 7.61 2.82
C SER A 111 -0.92 6.61 1.77
N THR A 112 -2.05 6.87 1.15
CA THR A 112 -2.64 6.06 0.07
C THR A 112 -3.49 6.96 -0.84
N SER A 113 -3.59 6.63 -2.13
CA SER A 113 -4.52 7.30 -3.03
C SER A 113 -5.98 7.21 -2.56
N GLY A 114 -6.31 6.18 -1.80
CA GLY A 114 -7.64 5.98 -1.24
C GLY A 114 -8.08 7.02 -0.20
N THR A 115 -7.18 7.91 0.25
CA THR A 115 -7.56 9.09 1.05
C THR A 115 -8.13 10.22 0.20
N ILE A 116 -8.00 10.15 -1.13
CA ILE A 116 -8.41 11.22 -2.05
C ILE A 116 -9.24 10.65 -3.21
N ALA A 117 -8.69 9.67 -3.93
CA ALA A 117 -9.17 9.21 -5.22
C ALA A 117 -10.05 7.97 -5.09
N VAL A 118 -11.19 8.08 -4.42
CA VAL A 118 -12.22 7.02 -4.37
C VAL A 118 -13.56 7.58 -4.80
N SER A 119 -14.19 6.95 -5.80
CA SER A 119 -15.46 7.39 -6.34
C SER A 119 -16.43 6.23 -6.55
N LYS A 120 -17.74 6.51 -6.42
CA LYS A 120 -18.82 5.57 -6.78
C LYS A 120 -19.07 5.50 -8.29
N THR A 121 -18.56 6.46 -9.03
CA THR A 121 -18.69 6.58 -10.50
C THR A 121 -17.32 6.68 -11.14
N GLU A 122 -17.24 6.43 -12.45
CA GLU A 122 -16.03 6.55 -13.23
C GLU A 122 -15.51 7.99 -13.20
N ARG A 123 -14.45 8.21 -12.42
CA ARG A 123 -13.84 9.52 -12.23
C ARG A 123 -12.37 9.36 -11.89
N VAL A 124 -11.54 10.25 -12.40
CA VAL A 124 -10.14 10.41 -12.02
C VAL A 124 -10.05 11.45 -10.90
N GLY A 125 -9.54 11.05 -9.74
CA GLY A 125 -9.32 11.94 -8.60
C GLY A 125 -8.00 12.72 -8.74
N THR A 126 -7.95 13.90 -8.14
CA THR A 126 -6.78 14.78 -8.11
C THR A 126 -6.48 15.23 -6.67
N GLU A 127 -5.30 15.78 -6.42
CA GLU A 127 -4.93 16.29 -5.09
C GLU A 127 -5.76 17.51 -4.63
N ALA A 128 -6.51 18.12 -5.55
CA ALA A 128 -7.46 19.19 -5.23
C ALA A 128 -8.76 18.67 -4.61
N ASP A 129 -9.00 17.35 -4.70
CA ASP A 129 -10.21 16.75 -4.14
C ASP A 129 -10.14 16.66 -2.61
N ASP A 130 -11.31 16.76 -2.00
CA ASP A 130 -11.49 16.56 -0.58
C ASP A 130 -11.39 15.05 -0.21
N TYR A 131 -11.26 14.78 1.08
CA TYR A 131 -11.32 13.41 1.58
C TYR A 131 -12.69 12.79 1.33
N PRO A 132 -12.80 11.63 0.66
CA PRO A 132 -14.07 11.01 0.25
C PRO A 132 -14.78 10.31 1.43
N ILE A 133 -14.97 11.00 2.56
CA ILE A 133 -15.47 10.42 3.82
C ILE A 133 -16.84 9.76 3.63
N GLU A 134 -17.73 10.33 2.84
CA GLU A 134 -19.06 9.77 2.55
C GLU A 134 -18.98 8.42 1.80
N THR A 135 -17.90 8.21 1.06
CA THR A 135 -17.68 6.96 0.31
C THR A 135 -16.95 5.92 1.15
N VAL A 136 -15.86 6.32 1.83
CA VAL A 136 -14.97 5.38 2.53
C VAL A 136 -15.24 5.27 4.04
N GLY A 137 -16.23 5.98 4.58
CA GLY A 137 -16.49 6.10 6.02
C GLY A 137 -16.74 4.77 6.75
N ARG A 138 -17.14 3.72 6.01
CA ARG A 138 -17.34 2.37 6.55
C ARG A 138 -16.09 1.48 6.42
N TRP A 139 -15.01 1.98 5.80
CA TRP A 139 -13.78 1.22 5.56
C TRP A 139 -12.68 1.68 6.52
N PRO A 140 -12.41 0.91 7.59
CA PRO A 140 -11.52 1.34 8.68
C PRO A 140 -10.11 1.68 8.20
N TYR A 141 -9.59 0.99 7.18
CA TYR A 141 -8.27 1.28 6.62
C TYR A 141 -8.18 2.70 6.10
N TYR A 142 -9.07 3.08 5.17
CA TYR A 142 -9.03 4.42 4.56
C TYR A 142 -9.32 5.51 5.58
N MET A 143 -10.25 5.28 6.51
CA MET A 143 -10.53 6.24 7.57
C MET A 143 -9.33 6.46 8.48
N SER A 144 -8.63 5.39 8.89
CA SER A 144 -7.41 5.53 9.71
C SER A 144 -6.30 6.27 8.98
N LYS A 145 -6.13 6.05 7.66
CA LYS A 145 -5.15 6.78 6.83
C LYS A 145 -5.53 8.25 6.62
N ILE A 146 -6.82 8.57 6.48
CA ILE A 146 -7.31 9.97 6.44
C ILE A 146 -6.96 10.69 7.76
N TYR A 147 -7.21 10.05 8.90
CA TYR A 147 -6.89 10.66 10.20
C TYR A 147 -5.38 10.81 10.41
N GLU A 148 -4.57 9.84 10.01
CA GLU A 148 -3.10 9.93 10.03
C GLU A 148 -2.61 11.12 9.21
N GLU A 149 -3.09 11.24 7.97
CA GLU A 149 -2.71 12.31 7.04
C GLU A 149 -3.10 13.70 7.59
N LYS A 150 -4.36 13.86 8.05
CA LYS A 150 -4.81 15.11 8.69
C LYS A 150 -3.98 15.50 9.91
N LEU A 151 -3.75 14.54 10.80
CA LEU A 151 -2.95 14.73 12.00
C LEU A 151 -1.52 15.16 11.68
N THR A 152 -0.89 14.47 10.72
CA THR A 152 0.49 14.75 10.32
C THR A 152 0.61 16.12 9.67
N LEU A 153 -0.33 16.46 8.77
CA LEU A 153 -0.42 17.78 8.15
C LEU A 153 -0.58 18.89 9.20
N GLU A 154 -1.49 18.73 10.14
CA GLU A 154 -1.73 19.70 11.21
C GLU A 154 -0.48 19.93 12.08
N LEU A 155 0.10 18.84 12.60
CA LEU A 155 1.27 18.94 13.48
C LEU A 155 2.49 19.49 12.75
N CYS A 156 2.76 19.04 11.52
CA CYS A 156 3.90 19.53 10.76
C CYS A 156 3.76 21.01 10.39
N LYS A 157 2.57 21.45 9.95
CA LYS A 157 2.30 22.87 9.68
C LYS A 157 2.46 23.72 10.95
N LYS A 158 1.85 23.30 12.06
CA LYS A 158 1.88 24.05 13.34
C LYS A 158 3.30 24.24 13.87
N HIS A 159 4.19 23.26 13.68
CA HIS A 159 5.55 23.28 14.22
C HIS A 159 6.64 23.58 13.18
N GLY A 160 6.26 23.91 11.94
CA GLY A 160 7.17 24.29 10.87
C GLY A 160 8.11 23.15 10.45
N MET A 161 7.63 21.89 10.48
CA MET A 161 8.35 20.73 9.94
C MET A 161 7.96 20.56 8.47
N PRO A 162 8.91 20.57 7.52
CA PRO A 162 8.61 20.36 6.12
C PRO A 162 8.03 18.94 5.92
N LEU A 163 6.87 18.85 5.29
CA LEU A 163 6.18 17.56 5.04
C LEU A 163 5.88 17.40 3.55
N VAL A 164 6.11 16.22 3.01
CA VAL A 164 5.58 15.75 1.72
C VAL A 164 4.75 14.50 1.97
N VAL A 165 3.54 14.46 1.44
CA VAL A 165 2.67 13.29 1.53
C VAL A 165 2.67 12.56 0.19
N LEU A 166 3.02 11.29 0.22
CA LEU A 166 2.94 10.39 -0.92
C LEU A 166 1.64 9.59 -0.81
N ASN A 167 0.84 9.62 -1.85
CA ASN A 167 -0.44 8.91 -1.92
C ASN A 167 -0.39 7.85 -3.03
N PRO A 168 0.42 6.77 -2.83
CA PRO A 168 0.47 5.70 -3.81
C PRO A 168 -0.87 4.96 -3.88
N SER A 169 -1.21 4.50 -5.06
CA SER A 169 -2.30 3.55 -5.28
C SER A 169 -1.86 2.15 -4.86
N LEU A 170 -2.58 1.11 -5.26
CA LEU A 170 -2.28 -0.26 -4.86
C LEU A 170 -0.86 -0.64 -5.30
N LEU A 171 0.02 -0.91 -4.33
CA LEU A 171 1.39 -1.32 -4.61
C LEU A 171 1.42 -2.69 -5.28
N MET A 172 2.12 -2.78 -6.41
CA MET A 172 2.39 -4.01 -7.14
C MET A 172 3.89 -4.17 -7.37
N GLY A 173 4.33 -5.35 -7.74
CA GLY A 173 5.74 -5.67 -7.95
C GLY A 173 6.21 -6.86 -7.11
N PRO A 174 7.49 -7.24 -7.24
CA PRO A 174 8.09 -8.31 -6.42
C PRO A 174 8.37 -7.82 -4.99
N GLY A 175 8.41 -8.73 -4.01
CA GLY A 175 8.83 -8.42 -2.64
C GLY A 175 7.72 -8.26 -1.61
N ASP A 176 6.45 -8.46 -1.98
CA ASP A 176 5.35 -8.50 -1.02
C ASP A 176 5.28 -9.87 -0.32
N ASP A 177 6.21 -10.12 0.58
CA ASP A 177 6.31 -11.41 1.31
C ASP A 177 5.06 -11.72 2.16
N ARG A 178 4.28 -10.69 2.49
CA ARG A 178 3.03 -10.85 3.27
C ARG A 178 1.81 -11.01 2.39
N LEU A 179 1.96 -10.86 1.07
CA LEU A 179 0.87 -10.90 0.09
C LEU A 179 -0.29 -9.95 0.44
N SER A 180 0.02 -8.83 1.08
CA SER A 180 -0.98 -7.87 1.59
C SER A 180 -1.51 -6.95 0.49
N SER A 181 -0.62 -6.39 -0.32
CA SER A 181 -0.99 -5.55 -1.46
C SER A 181 -1.32 -6.39 -2.69
N THR A 182 -0.63 -7.52 -2.88
CA THR A 182 -0.81 -8.42 -4.02
C THR A 182 -1.93 -9.44 -3.82
N TRP A 183 -2.71 -9.32 -2.74
CA TRP A 183 -3.79 -10.26 -2.39
C TRP A 183 -4.84 -10.46 -3.50
N THR A 184 -5.17 -9.40 -4.24
CA THR A 184 -6.09 -9.50 -5.40
C THR A 184 -5.52 -10.42 -6.49
N VAL A 185 -4.21 -10.37 -6.72
CA VAL A 185 -3.53 -11.26 -7.67
C VAL A 185 -3.53 -12.70 -7.15
N VAL A 186 -3.31 -12.91 -5.85
CA VAL A 186 -3.41 -14.23 -5.21
C VAL A 186 -4.81 -14.82 -5.42
N LYS A 187 -5.86 -14.09 -5.06
CA LYS A 187 -7.25 -14.54 -5.25
C LYS A 187 -7.58 -14.85 -6.72
N PHE A 188 -7.08 -14.03 -7.62
CA PHE A 188 -7.26 -14.27 -9.06
C PHE A 188 -6.61 -15.59 -9.49
N LEU A 189 -5.37 -15.83 -9.11
CA LEU A 189 -4.63 -17.06 -9.44
C LEU A 189 -5.30 -18.31 -8.82
N GLN A 190 -5.90 -18.15 -7.65
CA GLN A 190 -6.66 -19.20 -6.95
C GLN A 190 -8.10 -19.41 -7.50
N ARG A 191 -8.54 -18.52 -8.40
CA ARG A 191 -9.93 -18.49 -8.93
C ARG A 191 -10.99 -18.17 -7.88
N ASP A 192 -10.61 -17.42 -6.84
CA ASP A 192 -11.51 -17.04 -5.75
C ASP A 192 -12.29 -15.75 -6.03
N ILE A 193 -12.26 -15.25 -7.27
CA ILE A 193 -13.02 -14.09 -7.72
C ILE A 193 -14.15 -14.57 -8.65
N PRO A 194 -15.38 -14.78 -8.14
CA PRO A 194 -16.46 -15.42 -8.89
C PRO A 194 -17.08 -14.52 -9.96
N ALA A 195 -17.06 -13.20 -9.76
CA ALA A 195 -17.64 -12.24 -10.68
C ALA A 195 -16.66 -11.08 -10.94
N MET A 196 -16.74 -10.50 -12.14
CA MET A 196 -15.96 -9.34 -12.55
C MET A 196 -16.44 -8.12 -11.78
N PRO A 197 -15.59 -7.47 -10.96
CA PRO A 197 -15.98 -6.23 -10.30
C PRO A 197 -16.24 -5.11 -11.31
N GLY A 198 -17.14 -4.18 -10.95
CA GLY A 198 -17.59 -3.12 -11.85
C GLY A 198 -16.78 -1.83 -11.79
N GLY A 199 -15.87 -1.68 -10.84
CA GLY A 199 -15.10 -0.45 -10.61
C GLY A 199 -13.85 -0.29 -11.48
N GLY A 200 -12.94 0.57 -11.02
CA GLY A 200 -11.66 0.87 -11.66
C GLY A 200 -10.48 0.63 -10.72
N MET A 201 -9.51 -0.12 -11.19
CA MET A 201 -8.25 -0.37 -10.48
C MET A 201 -7.26 0.76 -10.78
N CYS A 202 -6.56 1.21 -9.74
CA CYS A 202 -5.35 1.98 -9.90
C CYS A 202 -4.23 1.29 -9.12
N PHE A 203 -3.06 1.12 -9.73
CA PHE A 203 -1.91 0.50 -9.07
C PHE A 203 -0.62 1.18 -9.48
N VAL A 204 0.43 0.95 -8.72
CA VAL A 204 1.76 1.53 -8.95
C VAL A 204 2.84 0.52 -8.62
N ASP A 205 3.93 0.56 -9.37
CA ASP A 205 5.11 -0.26 -9.07
C ASP A 205 5.77 0.23 -7.77
N VAL A 206 6.02 -0.70 -6.85
CA VAL A 206 6.65 -0.40 -5.56
C VAL A 206 8.03 0.25 -5.72
N ARG A 207 8.75 -0.10 -6.79
CA ARG A 207 10.08 0.46 -7.11
C ARG A 207 10.00 1.94 -7.49
N ASP A 208 8.94 2.33 -8.19
CA ASP A 208 8.73 3.73 -8.59
C ASP A 208 8.31 4.60 -7.41
N VAL A 209 7.49 4.05 -6.49
CA VAL A 209 7.17 4.72 -5.23
C VAL A 209 8.41 4.90 -4.37
N ALA A 210 9.31 3.90 -4.33
CA ALA A 210 10.59 4.03 -3.61
C ALA A 210 11.46 5.15 -4.19
N LYS A 211 11.56 5.27 -5.53
CA LYS A 211 12.26 6.40 -6.19
C LYS A 211 11.63 7.75 -5.86
N ALA A 212 10.30 7.84 -5.93
CA ALA A 212 9.57 9.07 -5.58
C ALA A 212 9.75 9.44 -4.09
N ALA A 213 9.81 8.46 -3.19
CA ALA A 213 10.07 8.69 -1.77
C ALA A 213 11.48 9.28 -1.54
N ILE A 214 12.49 8.81 -2.26
CA ILE A 214 13.84 9.40 -2.21
C ILE A 214 13.83 10.83 -2.76
N ALA A 215 13.18 11.06 -3.90
CA ALA A 215 13.03 12.40 -4.46
C ALA A 215 12.35 13.36 -3.48
N ALA A 216 11.37 12.89 -2.72
CA ALA A 216 10.64 13.66 -1.73
C ALA A 216 11.51 14.15 -0.55
N LEU A 217 12.74 13.65 -0.37
CA LEU A 217 13.70 14.20 0.61
C LEU A 217 14.12 15.63 0.30
N THR A 218 14.12 16.01 -0.99
CA THR A 218 14.60 17.32 -1.43
C THR A 218 13.63 18.07 -2.35
N LYS A 219 12.63 17.36 -2.90
CA LYS A 219 11.65 17.88 -3.85
C LYS A 219 10.23 17.82 -3.27
N GLY A 220 9.27 18.29 -4.05
CA GLY A 220 7.85 18.30 -3.71
C GLY A 220 7.43 19.53 -2.90
N GLU A 221 6.24 20.03 -3.21
CA GLU A 221 5.63 21.16 -2.51
C GLU A 221 5.48 20.87 -1.01
N PRO A 222 5.94 21.78 -0.11
CA PRO A 222 5.72 21.60 1.33
C PRO A 222 4.23 21.46 1.65
N TYR A 223 3.90 20.43 2.43
CA TYR A 223 2.55 20.05 2.82
C TYR A 223 1.67 19.60 1.63
N GLY A 224 2.28 19.37 0.47
CA GLY A 224 1.60 18.83 -0.72
C GLY A 224 1.34 17.33 -0.63
N ARG A 225 0.21 16.91 -1.23
CA ARG A 225 -0.14 15.52 -1.48
C ARG A 225 0.29 15.17 -2.91
N HIS A 226 0.69 13.92 -3.16
CA HIS A 226 1.17 13.45 -4.47
C HIS A 226 0.59 12.08 -4.78
N LEU A 227 -0.40 12.05 -5.65
CA LEU A 227 -1.03 10.83 -6.15
C LEU A 227 -0.10 10.11 -7.13
N MET A 228 -0.02 8.78 -7.03
CA MET A 228 0.83 7.97 -7.90
C MET A 228 0.11 6.68 -8.28
N GLY A 229 -0.06 6.46 -9.58
CA GLY A 229 -0.64 5.23 -10.07
C GLY A 229 -0.96 5.22 -11.55
N VAL A 230 -1.29 4.03 -12.05
CA VAL A 230 -1.76 3.79 -13.41
C VAL A 230 -3.17 3.23 -13.36
N ASN A 231 -4.07 3.86 -14.09
CA ASN A 231 -5.48 3.54 -14.11
C ASN A 231 -5.79 2.45 -15.13
N LEU A 232 -6.52 1.42 -14.70
CA LEU A 232 -7.09 0.39 -15.57
C LEU A 232 -8.55 0.14 -15.19
N SER A 233 -9.39 -0.23 -16.17
CA SER A 233 -10.67 -0.84 -15.82
C SER A 233 -10.44 -2.20 -15.15
N MET A 234 -11.34 -2.66 -14.28
CA MET A 234 -11.25 -4.01 -13.72
C MET A 234 -11.17 -5.07 -14.82
N THR A 235 -11.92 -4.87 -15.91
CA THR A 235 -11.89 -5.77 -17.06
C THR A 235 -10.50 -5.85 -17.69
N ASP A 236 -9.82 -4.73 -17.90
CA ASP A 236 -8.49 -4.71 -18.51
C ASP A 236 -7.42 -5.26 -17.55
N PHE A 237 -7.56 -4.96 -16.26
CA PHE A 237 -6.69 -5.51 -15.21
C PHE A 237 -6.73 -7.05 -15.22
N PHE A 238 -7.92 -7.66 -15.12
CA PHE A 238 -8.05 -9.12 -15.08
C PHE A 238 -7.71 -9.78 -16.42
N LYS A 239 -7.98 -9.16 -17.57
CA LYS A 239 -7.53 -9.66 -18.86
C LYS A 239 -6.01 -9.65 -19.00
N ARG A 240 -5.32 -8.67 -18.43
CA ARG A 240 -3.85 -8.66 -18.39
C ARG A 240 -3.32 -9.78 -17.52
N LEU A 241 -3.90 -10.00 -16.33
CA LEU A 241 -3.55 -11.12 -15.47
C LEU A 241 -3.80 -12.48 -16.16
N GLU A 242 -4.91 -12.63 -16.91
CA GLU A 242 -5.20 -13.83 -17.71
C GLU A 242 -4.09 -14.10 -18.73
N ARG A 243 -3.65 -13.09 -19.48
CA ARG A 243 -2.56 -13.24 -20.47
C ARG A 243 -1.23 -13.61 -19.84
N LEU A 244 -0.95 -13.09 -18.64
CA LEU A 244 0.31 -13.31 -17.93
C LEU A 244 0.39 -14.65 -17.22
N SER A 245 -0.75 -15.17 -16.73
CA SER A 245 -0.80 -16.37 -15.90
C SER A 245 -1.43 -17.59 -16.58
N GLY A 246 -2.20 -17.39 -17.64
CA GLY A 246 -3.04 -18.43 -18.26
C GLY A 246 -4.30 -18.76 -17.45
N VAL A 247 -4.51 -18.14 -16.28
CA VAL A 247 -5.73 -18.32 -15.50
C VAL A 247 -6.84 -17.45 -16.10
N PRO A 248 -8.03 -18.02 -16.44
CA PRO A 248 -9.08 -17.26 -17.11
C PRO A 248 -9.66 -16.16 -16.20
N ALA A 249 -9.86 -14.96 -16.77
CA ALA A 249 -10.52 -13.86 -16.09
C ALA A 249 -11.98 -14.19 -15.74
N PRO A 250 -12.52 -13.60 -14.64
CA PRO A 250 -13.92 -13.73 -14.30
C PRO A 250 -14.80 -13.28 -15.48
N ARG A 251 -15.77 -14.14 -15.88
CA ARG A 251 -16.65 -13.85 -17.03
C ARG A 251 -18.02 -13.34 -16.62
N ILE A 252 -18.44 -13.63 -15.39
CA ILE A 252 -19.75 -13.23 -14.88
C ILE A 252 -19.69 -11.75 -14.51
N LYS A 253 -20.58 -10.95 -15.08
CA LYS A 253 -20.79 -9.55 -14.71
C LYS A 253 -22.14 -9.45 -14.04
N LEU A 254 -22.15 -8.96 -12.80
CA LEU A 254 -23.35 -8.73 -12.03
C LEU A 254 -23.56 -7.20 -11.85
N PRO A 255 -24.80 -6.73 -11.77
CA PRO A 255 -25.08 -5.39 -11.30
C PRO A 255 -24.46 -5.19 -9.90
N LYS A 256 -23.91 -3.99 -9.63
CA LYS A 256 -23.21 -3.64 -8.38
C LYS A 256 -23.95 -4.12 -7.12
N ASP A 257 -25.24 -3.76 -7.01
CA ASP A 257 -26.03 -4.08 -5.81
C ASP A 257 -26.26 -5.59 -5.67
N VAL A 258 -26.41 -6.31 -6.78
CA VAL A 258 -26.55 -7.77 -6.78
C VAL A 258 -25.25 -8.44 -6.34
N ASN A 259 -24.11 -7.94 -6.80
CA ASN A 259 -22.80 -8.48 -6.43
C ASN A 259 -22.53 -8.29 -4.93
N ILE A 260 -22.76 -7.09 -4.41
CA ILE A 260 -22.60 -6.77 -2.99
C ILE A 260 -23.57 -7.59 -2.12
N LEU A 261 -24.87 -7.58 -2.46
CA LEU A 261 -25.88 -8.33 -1.71
C LEU A 261 -25.58 -9.84 -1.71
N GLY A 262 -25.15 -10.38 -2.84
CA GLY A 262 -24.75 -11.78 -2.99
C GLY A 262 -23.58 -12.13 -2.05
N ALA A 263 -22.58 -11.26 -1.92
CA ALA A 263 -21.46 -11.47 -1.01
C ALA A 263 -21.89 -11.50 0.46
N TYR A 264 -22.76 -10.58 0.90
CA TYR A 264 -23.34 -10.59 2.24
C TYR A 264 -24.19 -11.85 2.51
N ALA A 265 -24.99 -12.27 1.53
CA ALA A 265 -25.79 -13.48 1.66
C ALA A 265 -24.92 -14.75 1.81
N LEU A 266 -23.83 -14.83 1.03
CA LEU A 266 -22.86 -15.94 1.12
C LEU A 266 -22.14 -15.94 2.48
N GLU A 267 -21.73 -14.77 2.98
CA GLU A 267 -21.13 -14.66 4.31
C GLU A 267 -22.08 -15.12 5.41
N ALA A 268 -23.33 -14.64 5.39
CA ALA A 268 -24.36 -15.03 6.35
C ALA A 268 -24.64 -16.54 6.31
N PHE A 269 -24.74 -17.13 5.11
CA PHE A 269 -24.92 -18.56 4.93
C PHE A 269 -23.77 -19.39 5.48
N ALA A 270 -22.52 -18.95 5.24
CA ALA A 270 -21.36 -19.64 5.75
C ALA A 270 -21.24 -19.54 7.28
N LYS A 271 -21.55 -18.38 7.86
CA LYS A 271 -21.64 -18.22 9.32
C LYS A 271 -22.66 -19.17 9.92
N TRP A 272 -23.82 -19.31 9.27
CA TRP A 272 -24.86 -20.28 9.67
C TRP A 272 -24.36 -21.72 9.59
N ARG A 273 -23.62 -22.07 8.53
CA ARG A 273 -23.04 -23.41 8.35
C ARG A 273 -21.75 -23.64 9.15
N LYS A 274 -21.22 -22.62 9.84
CA LYS A 274 -19.92 -22.66 10.53
C LYS A 274 -18.75 -23.04 9.58
N THR A 275 -18.85 -22.60 8.32
CA THR A 275 -17.80 -22.77 7.32
C THR A 275 -17.11 -21.42 7.07
N SER A 276 -15.86 -21.44 6.60
CA SER A 276 -15.17 -20.24 6.16
C SER A 276 -15.60 -19.85 4.75
N VAL A 277 -15.77 -18.55 4.51
CA VAL A 277 -15.92 -17.99 3.15
C VAL A 277 -14.65 -17.26 2.77
N THR A 278 -14.19 -17.47 1.56
CA THR A 278 -13.04 -16.77 0.98
C THR A 278 -13.40 -15.37 0.47
N LEU A 279 -14.69 -15.07 0.34
CA LEU A 279 -15.21 -13.81 -0.21
C LEU A 279 -15.63 -12.88 0.93
N ASP A 280 -14.86 -11.82 1.14
CA ASP A 280 -15.21 -10.76 2.09
C ASP A 280 -16.16 -9.76 1.40
N PRO A 281 -17.37 -9.50 1.95
CA PRO A 281 -18.30 -8.53 1.37
C PRO A 281 -17.73 -7.12 1.24
N GLN A 282 -16.86 -6.70 2.14
CA GLN A 282 -16.22 -5.39 2.07
C GLN A 282 -15.22 -5.31 0.91
N GLU A 283 -14.48 -6.38 0.62
CA GLU A 283 -13.61 -6.43 -0.56
C GLU A 283 -14.41 -6.36 -1.86
N VAL A 284 -15.58 -7.04 -1.91
CA VAL A 284 -16.49 -6.94 -3.07
C VAL A 284 -16.99 -5.52 -3.21
N GLU A 285 -17.44 -4.88 -2.13
CA GLU A 285 -17.91 -3.49 -2.15
C GLU A 285 -16.80 -2.54 -2.63
N VAL A 286 -15.57 -2.70 -2.15
CA VAL A 286 -14.40 -1.92 -2.59
C VAL A 286 -14.15 -2.12 -4.08
N GLY A 287 -14.25 -3.36 -4.59
CA GLY A 287 -14.06 -3.66 -6.00
C GLY A 287 -15.10 -3.01 -6.95
N GLU A 288 -16.24 -2.55 -6.42
CA GLU A 288 -17.27 -1.84 -7.18
C GLU A 288 -17.06 -0.32 -7.22
N HIS A 289 -15.93 0.17 -6.69
CA HIS A 289 -15.59 1.58 -6.69
C HIS A 289 -14.43 1.88 -7.64
N TRP A 290 -14.30 3.15 -7.99
CA TRP A 290 -13.25 3.66 -8.86
C TRP A 290 -12.15 4.29 -8.01
N PHE A 291 -10.90 3.85 -8.22
CA PHE A 291 -9.71 4.34 -7.52
C PHE A 291 -8.77 5.12 -8.45
N TRP A 292 -9.26 5.56 -9.58
CA TRP A 292 -8.47 6.25 -10.58
C TRP A 292 -7.95 7.59 -10.07
N CYS A 293 -6.67 7.85 -10.30
CA CYS A 293 -6.01 9.07 -9.89
C CYS A 293 -5.17 9.67 -11.00
N ASP A 294 -4.94 10.99 -10.92
CA ASP A 294 -4.03 11.73 -11.78
C ASP A 294 -2.66 11.84 -11.09
N SER A 295 -1.60 11.40 -11.77
CA SER A 295 -0.23 11.42 -11.25
C SER A 295 0.59 12.62 -11.73
N ALA A 296 0.01 13.53 -12.52
CA ALA A 296 0.74 14.65 -13.16
C ALA A 296 1.47 15.56 -12.14
N LYS A 297 0.95 15.71 -10.93
CA LYS A 297 1.64 16.46 -9.88
C LYS A 297 2.90 15.74 -9.39
N ALA A 298 2.82 14.43 -9.16
CA ALA A 298 3.97 13.63 -8.74
C ALA A 298 5.03 13.58 -9.85
N GLU A 299 4.63 13.47 -11.12
CA GLU A 299 5.52 13.54 -12.27
C GLU A 299 6.29 14.85 -12.30
N ARG A 300 5.59 15.97 -12.23
CA ARG A 300 6.19 17.32 -12.28
C ARG A 300 7.07 17.64 -11.08
N GLU A 301 6.65 17.30 -9.87
CA GLU A 301 7.31 17.76 -8.65
C GLU A 301 8.32 16.76 -8.08
N LEU A 302 8.10 15.47 -8.25
CA LEU A 302 8.96 14.42 -7.72
C LEU A 302 9.76 13.70 -8.82
N GLY A 303 9.42 13.94 -10.10
CA GLY A 303 9.99 13.16 -11.21
C GLY A 303 9.49 11.72 -11.19
N PHE A 304 8.24 11.51 -10.76
CA PHE A 304 7.62 10.19 -10.80
C PHE A 304 7.45 9.74 -12.26
N GLU A 305 7.91 8.54 -12.54
CA GLU A 305 7.73 7.89 -13.84
C GLU A 305 7.17 6.49 -13.58
N ALA A 306 5.97 6.23 -14.10
CA ALA A 306 5.33 4.94 -13.92
C ALA A 306 5.97 3.89 -14.82
N THR A 307 6.42 2.79 -14.25
CA THR A 307 6.82 1.58 -15.00
C THR A 307 5.64 1.07 -15.83
N ASP A 308 5.92 0.54 -17.01
CA ASP A 308 4.89 -0.05 -17.88
C ASP A 308 4.02 -1.03 -17.08
N PRO A 309 2.70 -0.85 -17.08
CA PRO A 309 1.78 -1.71 -16.33
C PRO A 309 1.92 -3.20 -16.63
N TYR A 310 2.33 -3.56 -17.85
CA TYR A 310 2.57 -4.96 -18.20
C TYR A 310 3.78 -5.52 -17.46
N VAL A 311 4.88 -4.76 -17.37
CA VAL A 311 6.09 -5.16 -16.62
C VAL A 311 5.78 -5.31 -15.14
N THR A 312 5.11 -4.33 -14.55
CA THR A 312 4.72 -4.37 -13.14
C THR A 312 3.85 -5.59 -12.82
N LEU A 313 2.82 -5.85 -13.64
CA LEU A 313 1.93 -6.99 -13.44
C LEU A 313 2.63 -8.33 -13.71
N HIS A 314 3.51 -8.40 -14.72
CA HIS A 314 4.32 -9.58 -15.00
C HIS A 314 5.17 -9.94 -13.78
N ASP A 315 5.95 -8.99 -13.27
CA ASP A 315 6.83 -9.21 -12.12
C ASP A 315 6.03 -9.59 -10.86
N THR A 316 4.85 -8.96 -10.67
CA THR A 316 3.94 -9.31 -9.57
C THR A 316 3.44 -10.74 -9.66
N VAL A 317 2.95 -11.16 -10.84
CA VAL A 317 2.43 -12.52 -11.06
C VAL A 317 3.54 -13.54 -10.84
N GLN A 318 4.73 -13.32 -11.41
CA GLN A 318 5.88 -14.21 -11.24
C GLN A 318 6.28 -14.33 -9.76
N TYR A 319 6.31 -13.21 -9.04
CA TYR A 319 6.64 -13.21 -7.62
C TYR A 319 5.60 -13.97 -6.80
N VAL A 320 4.31 -13.67 -6.97
CA VAL A 320 3.22 -14.35 -6.25
C VAL A 320 3.25 -15.87 -6.54
N MET A 321 3.42 -16.26 -7.80
CA MET A 321 3.54 -17.67 -8.19
C MET A 321 4.74 -18.36 -7.54
N SER A 322 5.84 -17.65 -7.33
CA SER A 322 7.02 -18.21 -6.66
C SER A 322 6.84 -18.44 -5.15
N LYS A 323 5.87 -17.73 -4.54
CA LYS A 323 5.58 -17.81 -3.10
C LYS A 323 4.48 -18.83 -2.76
N LEU A 324 3.59 -19.10 -3.71
CA LEU A 324 2.48 -20.02 -3.51
C LEU A 324 2.88 -21.46 -3.87
N PRO A 325 2.48 -22.46 -3.07
CA PRO A 325 2.72 -23.85 -3.45
C PRO A 325 1.90 -24.21 -4.69
N PRO A 326 2.37 -25.12 -5.56
CA PRO A 326 1.68 -25.54 -6.78
C PRO A 326 0.24 -26.00 -6.54
N THR A 327 -0.02 -26.61 -5.37
CA THR A 327 -1.35 -27.06 -4.95
C THR A 327 -2.34 -25.92 -4.67
N ALA A 328 -1.85 -24.71 -4.40
CA ALA A 328 -2.66 -23.51 -4.18
C ALA A 328 -3.03 -22.79 -5.49
N LEU A 329 -2.59 -23.31 -6.65
CA LEU A 329 -2.79 -22.71 -7.97
C LEU A 329 -3.54 -23.65 -8.92
N PRO A 330 -4.84 -23.92 -8.68
CA PRO A 330 -5.61 -24.96 -9.38
C PRO A 330 -5.80 -24.76 -10.89
N GLY A 331 -5.32 -23.63 -11.44
CA GLY A 331 -5.42 -23.30 -12.87
C GLY A 331 -4.16 -23.51 -13.70
N LEU A 332 -3.02 -23.71 -13.06
CA LEU A 332 -1.70 -23.79 -13.70
C LEU A 332 -1.25 -25.25 -13.87
N LYS A 333 -1.99 -26.04 -14.66
CA LYS A 333 -1.55 -27.40 -15.01
C LYS A 333 -0.54 -27.35 -16.16
N GLY A 334 0.68 -27.79 -15.88
CA GLY A 334 1.60 -28.47 -16.79
C GLY A 334 2.72 -27.62 -17.39
N GLU A 335 2.50 -26.59 -18.18
CA GLU A 335 3.58 -26.06 -19.04
C GLU A 335 4.46 -24.95 -18.47
N LEU A 336 3.97 -24.21 -17.48
CA LEU A 336 4.74 -23.12 -16.87
C LEU A 336 5.65 -23.59 -15.70
N PHE A 337 5.33 -24.72 -15.08
CA PHE A 337 6.15 -25.32 -14.01
C PHE A 337 7.30 -26.18 -14.55
N ASP A 338 7.12 -26.87 -15.69
CA ASP A 338 8.16 -27.70 -16.29
C ASP A 338 9.39 -26.92 -16.78
N LYS A 339 9.24 -25.62 -17.05
CA LYS A 339 10.38 -24.77 -17.47
C LYS A 339 11.31 -24.33 -16.31
N ARG A 340 10.95 -24.60 -15.06
CA ARG A 340 11.76 -24.19 -13.87
C ARG A 340 12.69 -25.26 -13.32
N GLU A 341 12.49 -26.54 -13.64
CA GLU A 341 13.38 -27.62 -13.21
C GLU A 341 14.61 -27.80 -14.11
N GLY A 342 14.76 -26.99 -15.12
CA GLY A 342 15.82 -27.09 -16.15
C GLY A 342 16.79 -25.91 -16.23
N ARG A 343 17.01 -25.14 -15.14
CA ARG A 343 18.13 -24.17 -15.11
C ARG A 343 18.79 -24.11 -13.75
#